data_fe2b9f4f6168487ef69684d1fe159fa8
#
_entry.id   fe2b9f4f6168487ef69684d1fe159fa8
#
_cell.length_a   1.000
_cell.length_b   1.000
_cell.length_c   1.000
_cell.angle_alpha   90.00
_cell.angle_beta   90.00
_cell.angle_gamma   90.00
#
_symmetry.space_group_name_H-M   'P 1'
#
loop_
_entity.id
_entity.type
_entity.pdbx_description
1 polymer ?
#
loop_
_entity_poly.entity_id
_entity_poly.type
_entity_poly.pdbx_seq_one_letter_code
_entity_poly.pdbx_strand_id
1 'polypeptide(L)'
;MKSSTTIITAYFDIGRGDWTANKGFREKLARSVDVYFSYFERLGALENEMIIFTSPDLKPRVEAIRNGKPTTVIVIDIKKKFRYIRSRIEKIQKDESFTNRLEPRQLKNPEYWSPEYVLVCNLKAYFVNKAINMGLVKTPLVAWIDFGYCRKPNVTRGLKIWDFPFDESKMHLFTIKKGLTVTSQQQAFDFMIGNHVYIIGGAIVGSQHKWKEFYKLVLES
;
A
#
# COMPACT_ATOMS: atom_id res chain seq x y z
N MET A 1 7.85 23.36 12.96
CA MET A 1 7.14 22.41 13.86
C MET A 1 7.49 21.00 13.41
N LYS A 2 7.75 20.07 14.35
CA LYS A 2 7.88 18.65 14.00
C LYS A 2 6.49 18.08 13.77
N SER A 3 6.31 17.29 12.70
CA SER A 3 5.06 16.56 12.46
C SER A 3 4.80 15.54 13.57
N SER A 4 3.53 15.37 13.96
CA SER A 4 3.08 14.28 14.85
C SER A 4 2.99 12.93 14.13
N THR A 5 3.20 12.89 12.82
CA THR A 5 2.97 11.70 12.00
C THR A 5 4.19 11.34 11.15
N THR A 6 4.71 10.12 11.32
CA THR A 6 5.67 9.50 10.40
C THR A 6 4.91 8.81 9.26
N ILE A 7 5.30 9.08 8.02
CA ILE A 7 4.74 8.43 6.83
C ILE A 7 5.59 7.21 6.49
N ILE A 8 4.94 6.06 6.30
CA ILE A 8 5.57 4.84 5.81
C ILE A 8 4.98 4.49 4.46
N THR A 9 5.83 4.19 3.50
CA THR A 9 5.43 3.80 2.15
C THR A 9 6.37 2.73 1.59
N ALA A 10 5.96 2.06 0.54
CA ALA A 10 6.80 1.14 -0.19
C ALA A 10 6.55 1.17 -1.69
N TYR A 11 7.61 0.96 -2.48
CA TYR A 11 7.50 0.76 -3.91
C TYR A 11 8.51 -0.28 -4.40
N PHE A 12 7.98 -1.24 -5.15
CA PHE A 12 8.74 -2.26 -5.86
C PHE A 12 8.18 -2.37 -7.27
N ASP A 13 9.06 -2.38 -8.25
CA ASP A 13 8.62 -2.62 -9.61
C ASP A 13 8.22 -4.09 -9.78
N ILE A 14 6.95 -4.29 -10.07
CA ILE A 14 6.33 -5.60 -10.34
C ILE A 14 5.98 -5.78 -11.82
N GLY A 15 6.58 -4.99 -12.69
CA GLY A 15 6.39 -5.07 -14.14
C GLY A 15 5.08 -4.44 -14.64
N ARG A 16 4.46 -3.53 -13.88
CA ARG A 16 3.19 -2.89 -14.28
C ARG A 16 3.28 -2.04 -15.54
N GLY A 17 4.46 -1.59 -15.92
CA GLY A 17 4.70 -0.88 -17.17
C GLY A 17 4.37 -1.76 -18.39
N ASP A 18 4.51 -3.07 -18.26
CA ASP A 18 4.29 -4.05 -19.31
C ASP A 18 2.84 -4.58 -19.41
N TRP A 19 1.93 -4.12 -18.55
CA TRP A 19 0.53 -4.53 -18.55
C TRP A 19 -0.27 -3.78 -19.61
N THR A 20 0.05 -4.04 -20.87
CA THR A 20 -0.56 -3.35 -22.02
C THR A 20 -1.71 -4.14 -22.63
N ALA A 21 -2.58 -3.46 -23.37
CA ALA A 21 -3.70 -4.09 -24.09
C ALA A 21 -3.23 -5.16 -25.08
N ASN A 22 -2.09 -4.95 -25.74
CA ASN A 22 -1.49 -5.91 -26.67
C ASN A 22 -1.09 -7.23 -25.99
N LYS A 23 -0.89 -7.23 -24.67
CA LYS A 23 -0.62 -8.43 -23.87
C LYS A 23 -1.88 -8.97 -23.18
N GLY A 24 -3.06 -8.53 -23.57
CA GLY A 24 -4.35 -8.99 -23.03
C GLY A 24 -4.78 -8.33 -21.72
N PHE A 25 -4.04 -7.33 -21.22
CA PHE A 25 -4.38 -6.62 -19.98
C PHE A 25 -5.28 -5.41 -20.25
N ARG A 26 -5.95 -4.93 -19.19
CA ARG A 26 -6.66 -3.65 -19.28
C ARG A 26 -5.64 -2.52 -19.29
N GLU A 27 -5.63 -1.69 -20.32
CA GLU A 27 -4.68 -0.57 -20.50
C GLU A 27 -4.59 0.35 -19.27
N LYS A 28 -5.72 0.61 -18.62
CA LYS A 28 -5.76 1.42 -17.38
C LYS A 28 -4.97 0.84 -16.20
N LEU A 29 -4.50 -0.42 -16.30
CA LEU A 29 -3.68 -1.07 -15.27
C LEU A 29 -2.18 -0.84 -15.51
N ALA A 30 -1.79 -0.50 -16.74
CA ALA A 30 -0.40 -0.18 -17.07
C ALA A 30 0.04 1.07 -16.32
N ARG A 31 1.16 0.95 -15.62
CA ARG A 31 1.81 2.07 -14.94
C ARG A 31 3.30 1.81 -14.87
N SER A 32 4.07 2.60 -15.61
CA SER A 32 5.51 2.51 -15.57
C SER A 32 6.07 2.98 -14.23
N VAL A 33 7.34 2.67 -14.00
CA VAL A 33 8.12 3.18 -12.86
C VAL A 33 8.06 4.71 -12.83
N ASP A 34 8.21 5.38 -13.99
CA ASP A 34 8.21 6.85 -14.08
C ASP A 34 6.86 7.45 -13.67
N VAL A 35 5.76 6.82 -14.04
CA VAL A 35 4.42 7.25 -13.60
C VAL A 35 4.30 7.15 -12.07
N TYR A 36 4.79 6.08 -11.45
CA TYR A 36 4.77 5.97 -9.99
C TYR A 36 5.66 7.02 -9.32
N PHE A 37 6.84 7.26 -9.87
CA PHE A 37 7.75 8.28 -9.34
C PHE A 37 7.19 9.70 -9.50
N SER A 38 6.49 10.01 -10.59
CA SER A 38 5.80 11.31 -10.73
C SER A 38 4.71 11.52 -9.68
N TYR A 39 4.07 10.45 -9.21
CA TYR A 39 3.13 10.51 -8.09
C TYR A 39 3.86 10.69 -6.76
N PHE A 40 4.97 9.99 -6.60
CA PHE A 40 5.79 10.06 -5.41
C PHE A 40 6.46 11.42 -5.23
N GLU A 41 6.87 12.11 -6.27
CA GLU A 41 7.40 13.48 -6.20
C GLU A 41 6.47 14.39 -5.40
N ARG A 42 5.16 14.25 -5.59
CA ARG A 42 4.16 15.04 -4.85
C ARG A 42 4.04 14.60 -3.39
N LEU A 43 4.00 13.31 -3.11
CA LEU A 43 4.02 12.77 -1.76
C LEU A 43 5.36 13.10 -1.07
N GLY A 44 6.45 12.90 -1.78
CA GLY A 44 7.82 13.16 -1.34
C GLY A 44 8.13 14.64 -1.12
N ALA A 45 7.28 15.55 -1.59
CA ALA A 45 7.40 16.98 -1.29
C ALA A 45 7.09 17.32 0.18
N LEU A 46 6.32 16.48 0.88
CA LEU A 46 6.02 16.67 2.30
C LEU A 46 7.30 16.61 3.15
N GLU A 47 7.38 17.46 4.16
CA GLU A 47 8.51 17.54 5.11
C GLU A 47 8.36 16.55 6.28
N ASN A 48 7.29 15.75 6.31
CA ASN A 48 7.13 14.67 7.28
C ASN A 48 8.32 13.72 7.24
N GLU A 49 8.68 13.16 8.39
CA GLU A 49 9.57 12.00 8.43
C GLU A 49 8.98 10.87 7.59
N MET A 50 9.79 10.31 6.68
CA MET A 50 9.37 9.19 5.84
C MET A 50 10.29 7.98 6.00
N ILE A 51 9.67 6.80 6.13
CA ILE A 51 10.35 5.51 6.07
C ILE A 51 9.87 4.82 4.79
N ILE A 52 10.80 4.53 3.88
CA ILE A 52 10.47 4.10 2.52
C ILE A 52 11.14 2.75 2.26
N PHE A 53 10.31 1.74 1.99
CA PHE A 53 10.79 0.42 1.59
C PHE A 53 10.85 0.33 0.07
N THR A 54 11.99 -0.12 -0.47
CA THR A 54 12.16 -0.23 -1.93
C THR A 54 13.22 -1.27 -2.30
N SER A 55 13.39 -1.53 -3.59
CA SER A 55 14.45 -2.38 -4.11
C SER A 55 15.78 -1.62 -4.25
N PRO A 56 16.93 -2.33 -4.36
CA PRO A 56 18.25 -1.71 -4.43
C PRO A 56 18.39 -0.72 -5.59
N ASP A 57 17.85 -1.07 -6.75
CA ASP A 57 17.92 -0.30 -8.00
C ASP A 57 17.13 1.02 -7.95
N LEU A 58 16.06 1.07 -7.15
CA LEU A 58 15.19 2.25 -7.04
C LEU A 58 15.61 3.20 -5.90
N LYS A 59 16.47 2.74 -4.97
CA LYS A 59 16.91 3.51 -3.81
C LYS A 59 17.48 4.88 -4.21
N PRO A 60 18.42 5.00 -5.17
CA PRO A 60 19.00 6.31 -5.50
C PRO A 60 17.97 7.33 -5.96
N ARG A 61 16.95 6.88 -6.71
CA ARG A 61 15.88 7.75 -7.19
C ARG A 61 14.98 8.24 -6.06
N VAL A 62 14.67 7.36 -5.09
CA VAL A 62 13.92 7.73 -3.88
C VAL A 62 14.67 8.77 -3.07
N GLU A 63 15.98 8.56 -2.83
CA GLU A 63 16.83 9.46 -2.08
C GLU A 63 16.97 10.82 -2.77
N ALA A 64 17.07 10.86 -4.10
CA ALA A 64 17.11 12.11 -4.87
C ALA A 64 15.85 12.97 -4.65
N ILE A 65 14.64 12.36 -4.71
CA ILE A 65 13.38 13.08 -4.49
C ILE A 65 13.25 13.57 -3.04
N ARG A 66 13.81 12.82 -2.10
CA ARG A 66 13.75 13.15 -0.67
C ARG A 66 14.93 13.95 -0.17
N ASN A 67 15.84 14.38 -1.05
CA ASN A 67 17.03 15.11 -0.69
C ASN A 67 16.71 16.31 0.24
N GLY A 68 17.46 16.42 1.33
CA GLY A 68 17.27 17.45 2.36
C GLY A 68 16.07 17.28 3.29
N LYS A 69 15.29 16.17 3.17
CA LYS A 69 14.14 15.89 4.05
C LYS A 69 14.40 14.68 4.95
N PRO A 70 13.79 14.63 6.15
CA PRO A 70 13.96 13.51 7.08
C PRO A 70 13.46 12.22 6.44
N THR A 71 14.39 11.30 6.14
CA THR A 71 14.07 10.10 5.36
C THR A 71 14.95 8.92 5.76
N THR A 72 14.33 7.76 5.94
CA THR A 72 15.02 6.48 6.08
C THR A 72 14.59 5.57 4.93
N VAL A 73 15.55 5.13 4.10
CA VAL A 73 15.29 4.19 3.01
C VAL A 73 15.75 2.79 3.42
N ILE A 74 14.83 1.82 3.37
CA ILE A 74 15.10 0.42 3.71
C ILE A 74 15.03 -0.41 2.43
N VAL A 75 16.14 -1.05 2.10
CA VAL A 75 16.23 -1.89 0.92
C VAL A 75 15.82 -3.32 1.24
N ILE A 76 14.94 -3.87 0.42
CA ILE A 76 14.49 -5.27 0.51
C ILE A 76 14.44 -5.87 -0.89
N ASP A 77 15.05 -7.04 -1.05
CA ASP A 77 14.75 -7.93 -2.17
C ASP A 77 13.44 -8.66 -1.87
N ILE A 78 12.33 -8.10 -2.34
CA ILE A 78 10.99 -8.62 -2.08
C ILE A 78 10.80 -10.02 -2.66
N LYS A 79 11.37 -10.30 -3.83
CA LYS A 79 11.24 -11.59 -4.52
C LYS A 79 11.91 -12.71 -3.74
N LYS A 80 13.12 -12.46 -3.25
CA LYS A 80 13.89 -13.43 -2.43
C LYS A 80 13.25 -13.61 -1.06
N LYS A 81 12.92 -12.51 -0.39
CA LYS A 81 12.41 -12.53 0.99
C LYS A 81 11.06 -13.22 1.12
N PHE A 82 10.14 -12.99 0.20
CA PHE A 82 8.76 -13.46 0.29
C PHE A 82 8.43 -14.56 -0.74
N ARG A 83 9.44 -15.28 -1.22
CA ARG A 83 9.29 -16.30 -2.25
C ARG A 83 8.21 -17.35 -1.93
N TYR A 84 8.12 -17.78 -0.68
CA TYR A 84 7.13 -18.80 -0.25
C TYR A 84 5.71 -18.24 -0.26
N ILE A 85 5.51 -17.03 0.27
CA ILE A 85 4.19 -16.38 0.28
C ILE A 85 3.75 -16.13 -1.17
N ARG A 86 4.65 -15.62 -2.00
CA ARG A 86 4.40 -15.43 -3.43
C ARG A 86 3.96 -16.74 -4.12
N SER A 87 4.67 -17.83 -3.86
CA SER A 87 4.33 -19.14 -4.44
C SER A 87 2.97 -19.66 -3.97
N ARG A 88 2.60 -19.43 -2.71
CA ARG A 88 1.26 -19.78 -2.20
C ARG A 88 0.17 -18.96 -2.89
N ILE A 89 0.38 -17.66 -3.06
CA ILE A 89 -0.56 -16.79 -3.79
C ILE A 89 -0.74 -17.30 -5.22
N GLU A 90 0.37 -17.59 -5.92
CA GLU A 90 0.33 -18.09 -7.29
C GLU A 90 -0.42 -19.43 -7.39
N LYS A 91 -0.24 -20.34 -6.41
CA LYS A 91 -0.97 -21.60 -6.35
C LYS A 91 -2.48 -21.39 -6.21
N ILE A 92 -2.90 -20.46 -5.33
CA ILE A 92 -4.32 -20.12 -5.15
C ILE A 92 -4.90 -19.49 -6.42
N GLN A 93 -4.17 -18.60 -7.07
CA GLN A 93 -4.62 -17.96 -8.32
C GLN A 93 -4.79 -18.96 -9.48
N LYS A 94 -4.08 -20.10 -9.45
CA LYS A 94 -4.20 -21.19 -10.44
C LYS A 94 -5.18 -22.27 -10.04
N ASP A 95 -5.76 -22.21 -8.85
CA ASP A 95 -6.69 -23.21 -8.35
C ASP A 95 -8.09 -22.96 -8.95
N GLU A 96 -8.57 -23.89 -9.74
CA GLU A 96 -9.90 -23.80 -10.36
C GLU A 96 -11.02 -23.78 -9.33
N SER A 97 -10.85 -24.43 -8.18
CA SER A 97 -11.85 -24.38 -7.10
C SER A 97 -12.03 -22.99 -6.51
N PHE A 98 -10.99 -22.16 -6.61
CA PHE A 98 -11.04 -20.74 -6.24
C PHE A 98 -11.58 -19.88 -7.38
N THR A 99 -11.03 -20.04 -8.60
CA THR A 99 -11.34 -19.16 -9.75
C THR A 99 -12.78 -19.35 -10.26
N ASN A 100 -13.33 -20.57 -10.18
CA ASN A 100 -14.70 -20.89 -10.60
C ASN A 100 -15.78 -20.24 -9.71
N ARG A 101 -15.40 -19.71 -8.54
CA ARG A 101 -16.32 -18.94 -7.66
C ARG A 101 -16.43 -17.47 -8.05
N LEU A 102 -15.61 -17.02 -8.99
CA LEU A 102 -15.48 -15.62 -9.36
C LEU A 102 -16.20 -15.34 -10.68
N GLU A 103 -16.77 -14.16 -10.78
CA GLU A 103 -17.31 -13.72 -12.06
C GLU A 103 -16.17 -13.54 -13.09
N PRO A 104 -16.34 -13.97 -14.34
CA PRO A 104 -15.30 -13.92 -15.39
C PRO A 104 -14.68 -12.52 -15.58
N ARG A 105 -15.47 -11.46 -15.37
CA ARG A 105 -14.98 -10.07 -15.44
C ARG A 105 -13.93 -9.74 -14.37
N GLN A 106 -13.99 -10.40 -13.21
CA GLN A 106 -13.07 -10.17 -12.09
C GLN A 106 -11.71 -10.80 -12.36
N LEU A 107 -11.67 -11.95 -13.04
CA LEU A 107 -10.43 -12.63 -13.41
C LEU A 107 -9.48 -11.75 -14.24
N LYS A 108 -9.99 -10.64 -14.82
CA LYS A 108 -9.17 -9.63 -15.52
C LYS A 108 -8.48 -8.63 -14.57
N ASN A 109 -8.71 -8.70 -13.26
CA ASN A 109 -8.07 -7.83 -12.29
C ASN A 109 -6.77 -8.48 -11.79
N PRO A 110 -5.73 -7.68 -11.47
CA PRO A 110 -4.41 -8.19 -11.11
C PRO A 110 -4.40 -9.02 -9.83
N GLU A 111 -5.39 -8.91 -8.98
CA GLU A 111 -5.58 -9.71 -7.78
C GLU A 111 -5.66 -11.21 -8.10
N TYR A 112 -6.12 -11.57 -9.30
CA TYR A 112 -6.38 -12.96 -9.67
C TYR A 112 -5.32 -13.59 -10.59
N TRP A 113 -4.30 -12.83 -11.01
CA TRP A 113 -3.26 -13.36 -11.91
C TRP A 113 -1.85 -12.83 -11.64
N SER A 114 -1.68 -11.79 -10.83
CA SER A 114 -0.36 -11.26 -10.45
C SER A 114 -0.07 -11.53 -8.98
N PRO A 115 0.70 -12.57 -8.65
CA PRO A 115 1.07 -12.86 -7.27
C PRO A 115 1.90 -11.74 -6.65
N GLU A 116 2.72 -11.03 -7.44
CA GLU A 116 3.49 -9.87 -6.98
C GLU A 116 2.57 -8.71 -6.57
N TYR A 117 1.48 -8.49 -7.31
CA TYR A 117 0.52 -7.44 -6.98
C TYR A 117 -0.16 -7.72 -5.64
N VAL A 118 -0.67 -8.94 -5.47
CA VAL A 118 -1.30 -9.38 -4.21
C VAL A 118 -0.31 -9.29 -3.05
N LEU A 119 0.92 -9.77 -3.28
CA LEU A 119 1.99 -9.72 -2.27
C LEU A 119 2.24 -8.29 -1.78
N VAL A 120 2.49 -7.34 -2.69
CA VAL A 120 2.78 -5.95 -2.33
C VAL A 120 1.59 -5.30 -1.61
N CYS A 121 0.35 -5.58 -2.05
CA CYS A 121 -0.85 -5.05 -1.41
C CYS A 121 -1.02 -5.55 0.03
N ASN A 122 -0.68 -6.81 0.31
CA ASN A 122 -0.83 -7.41 1.62
C ASN A 122 0.33 -7.11 2.58
N LEU A 123 1.49 -6.70 2.08
CA LEU A 123 2.66 -6.39 2.92
C LEU A 123 2.60 -5.01 3.60
N LYS A 124 1.57 -4.21 3.41
CA LYS A 124 1.47 -2.85 3.99
C LYS A 124 1.63 -2.85 5.51
N ALA A 125 0.83 -3.66 6.19
CA ALA A 125 0.91 -3.79 7.65
C ALA A 125 2.27 -4.37 8.12
N TYR A 126 2.86 -5.28 7.34
CA TYR A 126 4.21 -5.79 7.60
C TYR A 126 5.26 -4.68 7.57
N PHE A 127 5.25 -3.81 6.56
CA PHE A 127 6.23 -2.73 6.45
C PHE A 127 6.13 -1.75 7.62
N VAL A 128 4.90 -1.38 8.01
CA VAL A 128 4.68 -0.51 9.17
C VAL A 128 5.17 -1.17 10.44
N ASN A 129 4.76 -2.42 10.71
CA ASN A 129 5.19 -3.15 11.90
C ASN A 129 6.71 -3.35 11.95
N LYS A 130 7.34 -3.60 10.79
CA LYS A 130 8.79 -3.72 10.69
C LYS A 130 9.50 -2.42 11.06
N ALA A 131 9.06 -1.28 10.55
CA ALA A 131 9.63 0.02 10.86
C ALA A 131 9.50 0.35 12.36
N ILE A 132 8.36 0.05 12.96
CA ILE A 132 8.12 0.21 14.41
C ILE A 132 9.08 -0.67 15.22
N ASN A 133 9.19 -1.96 14.85
CA ASN A 133 10.05 -2.91 15.57
C ASN A 133 11.57 -2.61 15.42
N MET A 134 11.95 -1.93 14.35
CA MET A 134 13.31 -1.40 14.18
C MET A 134 13.57 -0.11 14.99
N GLY A 135 12.57 0.41 15.72
CA GLY A 135 12.68 1.65 16.48
C GLY A 135 12.85 2.90 15.64
N LEU A 136 12.47 2.86 14.37
CA LEU A 136 12.63 3.98 13.43
C LEU A 136 11.56 5.05 13.59
N VAL A 137 10.37 4.68 14.05
CA VAL A 137 9.25 5.61 14.26
C VAL A 137 9.44 6.36 15.57
N LYS A 138 9.47 7.70 15.51
CA LYS A 138 9.66 8.59 16.67
C LYS A 138 8.43 9.44 16.97
N THR A 139 7.42 9.39 16.12
CA THR A 139 6.18 10.18 16.28
C THR A 139 5.08 9.33 16.92
N PRO A 140 4.07 9.96 17.57
CA PRO A 140 2.94 9.24 18.14
C PRO A 140 2.09 8.54 17.10
N LEU A 141 1.92 9.15 15.92
CA LEU A 141 1.14 8.59 14.81
C LEU A 141 2.01 8.06 13.69
N VAL A 142 1.53 7.01 13.06
CA VAL A 142 2.12 6.36 11.89
C VAL A 142 1.07 6.27 10.80
N ALA A 143 1.41 6.75 9.62
CA ALA A 143 0.56 6.64 8.45
C ALA A 143 1.20 5.73 7.39
N TRP A 144 0.49 4.69 6.98
CA TRP A 144 0.74 4.06 5.69
C TRP A 144 0.14 4.94 4.60
N ILE A 145 0.93 5.33 3.60
CA ILE A 145 0.45 5.99 2.39
C ILE A 145 1.04 5.27 1.18
N ASP A 146 0.19 4.83 0.26
CA ASP A 146 0.67 4.21 -0.97
C ASP A 146 1.61 5.15 -1.73
N PHE A 147 2.75 4.64 -2.19
CA PHE A 147 3.75 5.41 -2.93
C PHE A 147 3.15 6.19 -4.11
N GLY A 148 2.19 5.61 -4.78
CA GLY A 148 1.45 6.23 -5.89
C GLY A 148 0.14 6.91 -5.48
N TYR A 149 -0.03 7.35 -4.23
CA TYR A 149 -1.30 7.93 -3.75
C TYR A 149 -1.59 9.29 -4.38
N CYS A 150 -0.60 10.16 -4.50
CA CYS A 150 -0.74 11.55 -4.96
C CYS A 150 -0.80 11.65 -6.49
N ARG A 151 -1.83 11.03 -7.11
CA ARG A 151 -1.98 10.98 -8.57
C ARG A 151 -2.29 12.33 -9.21
N LYS A 152 -2.95 13.23 -8.48
CA LYS A 152 -3.33 14.56 -8.98
C LYS A 152 -2.50 15.64 -8.31
N PRO A 153 -2.13 16.72 -9.00
CA PRO A 153 -1.30 17.78 -8.44
C PRO A 153 -1.91 18.44 -7.19
N ASN A 154 -3.23 18.52 -7.11
CA ASN A 154 -3.94 19.20 -6.02
C ASN A 154 -4.23 18.30 -4.80
N VAL A 155 -3.74 17.06 -4.75
CA VAL A 155 -4.03 16.14 -3.62
C VAL A 155 -3.46 16.67 -2.32
N THR A 156 -2.25 17.21 -2.34
CA THR A 156 -1.62 17.80 -1.16
C THR A 156 -2.06 19.23 -0.86
N ARG A 157 -2.74 19.90 -1.81
CA ARG A 157 -3.22 21.29 -1.67
C ARG A 157 -2.14 22.25 -1.15
N GLY A 158 -0.87 22.04 -1.52
CA GLY A 158 0.25 22.86 -1.08
C GLY A 158 0.70 22.63 0.37
N LEU A 159 0.23 21.59 1.03
CA LEU A 159 0.69 21.22 2.36
C LEU A 159 2.20 20.92 2.31
N LYS A 160 2.95 21.52 3.23
CA LYS A 160 4.35 21.17 3.50
C LYS A 160 4.45 20.03 4.49
N ILE A 161 3.63 20.05 5.52
CA ILE A 161 3.56 19.03 6.58
C ILE A 161 2.12 18.55 6.66
N TRP A 162 1.95 17.23 6.64
CA TRP A 162 0.67 16.63 6.96
C TRP A 162 0.63 16.31 8.46
N ASP A 163 -0.15 17.09 9.20
CA ASP A 163 -0.26 17.03 10.64
C ASP A 163 -1.72 17.18 11.04
N PHE A 164 -2.45 16.08 10.98
CA PHE A 164 -3.86 16.02 11.40
C PHE A 164 -3.96 15.31 12.76
N PRO A 165 -4.71 15.84 13.73
CA PRO A 165 -4.82 15.29 15.10
C PRO A 165 -5.74 14.05 15.12
N PHE A 166 -5.27 12.95 14.60
CA PHE A 166 -5.98 11.68 14.72
C PHE A 166 -5.99 11.17 16.15
N ASP A 167 -7.08 10.49 16.53
CA ASP A 167 -7.22 9.81 17.82
C ASP A 167 -6.24 8.62 17.90
N GLU A 168 -5.23 8.72 18.76
CA GLU A 168 -4.19 7.70 18.94
C GLU A 168 -4.72 6.36 19.47
N SER A 169 -5.92 6.35 20.05
CA SER A 169 -6.57 5.14 20.57
C SER A 169 -7.23 4.28 19.47
N LYS A 170 -7.22 4.75 18.20
CA LYS A 170 -7.94 4.13 17.10
C LYS A 170 -7.05 3.82 15.89
N MET A 171 -7.47 2.84 15.08
CA MET A 171 -7.05 2.72 13.69
C MET A 171 -8.01 3.50 12.80
N HIS A 172 -7.47 4.37 11.96
CA HIS A 172 -8.22 5.20 11.01
C HIS A 172 -8.14 4.61 9.62
N LEU A 173 -9.28 4.13 9.15
CA LEU A 173 -9.49 3.62 7.82
C LEU A 173 -10.45 4.57 7.09
N PHE A 174 -10.23 4.79 5.80
CA PHE A 174 -10.98 5.77 5.04
C PHE A 174 -11.92 5.08 4.03
N THR A 175 -13.17 5.51 3.97
CA THR A 175 -14.14 5.05 2.97
C THR A 175 -14.45 6.15 1.96
N ILE A 176 -14.71 5.74 0.71
CA ILE A 176 -15.21 6.63 -0.35
C ILE A 176 -16.71 6.51 -0.54
N LYS A 177 -17.37 5.54 0.11
CA LYS A 177 -18.81 5.29 0.00
C LYS A 177 -19.52 5.83 1.24
N LYS A 178 -20.12 7.01 1.11
CA LYS A 178 -20.94 7.60 2.17
C LYS A 178 -22.21 6.77 2.38
N GLY A 179 -22.60 6.60 3.65
CA GLY A 179 -23.86 5.93 4.02
C GLY A 179 -23.87 4.40 3.90
N LEU A 180 -22.76 3.80 3.51
CA LEU A 180 -22.62 2.35 3.49
C LEU A 180 -21.94 1.89 4.78
N THR A 181 -22.58 0.99 5.51
CA THR A 181 -22.03 0.37 6.72
C THR A 181 -22.02 -1.13 6.52
N VAL A 182 -20.90 -1.76 6.79
CA VAL A 182 -20.78 -3.23 6.83
C VAL A 182 -21.22 -3.69 8.21
N THR A 183 -22.31 -4.47 8.28
CA THR A 183 -22.96 -4.86 9.53
C THR A 183 -22.82 -6.34 9.86
N SER A 184 -22.32 -7.15 8.92
CA SER A 184 -22.15 -8.60 9.12
C SER A 184 -20.88 -9.13 8.44
N GLN A 185 -20.39 -10.27 8.93
CA GLN A 185 -19.28 -10.99 8.29
C GLN A 185 -19.65 -11.45 6.87
N GLN A 186 -20.88 -11.91 6.66
CA GLN A 186 -21.33 -12.31 5.32
C GLN A 186 -21.26 -11.14 4.35
N GLN A 187 -21.72 -9.96 4.74
CA GLN A 187 -21.63 -8.75 3.90
C GLN A 187 -20.18 -8.36 3.60
N ALA A 188 -19.28 -8.49 4.57
CA ALA A 188 -17.86 -8.27 4.35
C ALA A 188 -17.29 -9.27 3.33
N PHE A 189 -17.66 -10.55 3.46
CA PHE A 189 -17.23 -11.60 2.53
C PHE A 189 -17.78 -11.36 1.12
N ASP A 190 -19.04 -10.98 0.97
CA ASP A 190 -19.66 -10.67 -0.32
C ASP A 190 -18.96 -9.49 -1.00
N PHE A 191 -18.53 -8.49 -0.21
CA PHE A 191 -17.75 -7.36 -0.72
C PHE A 191 -16.37 -7.79 -1.20
N MET A 192 -15.71 -8.71 -0.48
CA MET A 192 -14.40 -9.24 -0.89
C MET A 192 -14.53 -10.05 -2.19
N ILE A 193 -15.48 -10.99 -2.25
CA ILE A 193 -15.72 -11.82 -3.44
C ILE A 193 -16.18 -10.95 -4.62
N GLY A 194 -17.06 -9.97 -4.37
CA GLY A 194 -17.51 -9.02 -5.39
C GLY A 194 -16.48 -7.98 -5.81
N ASN A 195 -15.30 -7.96 -5.17
CA ASN A 195 -14.25 -6.93 -5.34
C ASN A 195 -14.82 -5.51 -5.21
N HIS A 196 -15.70 -5.31 -4.24
CA HIS A 196 -16.30 -4.01 -3.95
C HIS A 196 -15.36 -3.16 -3.08
N VAL A 197 -14.92 -2.03 -3.61
CA VAL A 197 -14.11 -1.10 -2.81
C VAL A 197 -15.01 -0.44 -1.77
N TYR A 198 -14.75 -0.71 -0.51
CA TYR A 198 -15.38 -0.07 0.65
C TYR A 198 -14.38 0.81 1.41
N ILE A 199 -13.22 0.25 1.75
CA ILE A 199 -12.13 0.95 2.43
C ILE A 199 -11.03 1.24 1.41
N ILE A 200 -10.44 2.44 1.49
CA ILE A 200 -9.27 2.81 0.69
C ILE A 200 -8.03 2.24 1.35
N GLY A 201 -7.44 1.21 0.75
CA GLY A 201 -6.17 0.66 1.24
C GLY A 201 -4.94 1.54 1.00
N GLY A 202 -5.12 2.71 0.39
CA GLY A 202 -4.02 3.62 0.04
C GLY A 202 -3.60 4.58 1.16
N ALA A 203 -4.41 4.71 2.22
CA ALA A 203 -4.11 5.52 3.39
C ALA A 203 -4.69 4.84 4.63
N ILE A 204 -3.86 4.62 5.64
CA ILE A 204 -4.23 4.02 6.93
C ILE A 204 -3.42 4.72 8.01
N VAL A 205 -4.04 5.14 9.12
CA VAL A 205 -3.35 5.87 10.20
C VAL A 205 -3.67 5.26 11.55
N GLY A 206 -2.69 5.22 12.43
CA GLY A 206 -2.86 4.80 13.82
C GLY A 206 -1.61 5.05 14.65
N SER A 207 -1.71 4.89 15.95
CA SER A 207 -0.52 4.89 16.82
C SER A 207 0.31 3.63 16.62
N GLN A 208 1.56 3.64 17.07
CA GLN A 208 2.44 2.46 17.00
C GLN A 208 1.81 1.22 17.66
N HIS A 209 1.10 1.43 18.77
CA HIS A 209 0.40 0.36 19.48
C HIS A 209 -0.73 -0.23 18.63
N LYS A 210 -1.57 0.63 18.05
CA LYS A 210 -2.69 0.21 17.19
C LYS A 210 -2.22 -0.49 15.92
N TRP A 211 -1.10 -0.09 15.35
CA TRP A 211 -0.52 -0.81 14.22
C TRP A 211 -0.05 -2.22 14.57
N LYS A 212 0.49 -2.44 15.79
CA LYS A 212 0.86 -3.79 16.25
C LYS A 212 -0.37 -4.68 16.44
N GLU A 213 -1.45 -4.14 17.01
CA GLU A 213 -2.73 -4.85 17.13
C GLU A 213 -3.30 -5.18 15.74
N PHE A 214 -3.35 -4.20 14.84
CA PHE A 214 -3.84 -4.39 13.48
C PHE A 214 -3.02 -5.43 12.71
N TYR A 215 -1.69 -5.41 12.87
CA TYR A 215 -0.84 -6.41 12.22
C TYR A 215 -1.10 -7.84 12.72
N LYS A 216 -1.39 -8.04 14.01
CA LYS A 216 -1.82 -9.34 14.52
C LYS A 216 -3.11 -9.82 13.85
N LEU A 217 -4.13 -8.96 13.78
CA LEU A 217 -5.39 -9.28 13.11
C LEU A 217 -5.19 -9.67 11.64
N VAL A 218 -4.29 -8.98 10.93
CA VAL A 218 -3.95 -9.31 9.53
C VAL A 218 -3.25 -10.67 9.41
N LEU A 219 -2.50 -11.11 10.43
CA LEU A 219 -1.84 -12.42 10.41
C LEU A 219 -2.79 -13.57 10.76
N GLU A 220 -3.86 -13.29 11.50
CA GLU A 220 -4.87 -14.26 11.94
C GLU A 220 -6.00 -14.45 10.90
N SER A 221 -6.13 -13.53 9.94
CA SER A 221 -7.14 -13.56 8.86
C SER A 221 -6.65 -14.35 7.64
#